data_9cc68e57b6579bc4293e704a99579c37
#
_entry.id   9cc68e57b6579bc4293e704a99579c37
#
_cell.length_a   1.000
_cell.length_b   1.000
_cell.length_c   1.000
_cell.angle_alpha   90.00
_cell.angle_beta   90.00
_cell.angle_gamma   90.00
#
_symmetry.space_group_name_H-M   'P 1'
#
loop_
_entity.id
_entity.type
_entity.pdbx_description
1 polymer ?
#
loop_
_entity_poly.entity_id
_entity_poly.type
_entity_poly.pdbx_seq_one_letter_code
_entity_poly.pdbx_strand_id
1 'polypeptide(L)'
;MISADSTFAESSVKSALLHQETGPLRSRILDQYQKWKGTHYQWGGTTHRGVDCSALMQHLFSDAAHLYLPRTTSEQIHRGVQVAQYRLKAGDLVFFQTDPNRRHVGVY
;
A
#
# COMPACT_ATOMS: atom_id res chain seq x y z
N MET A 1 2.31 6.63 -4.17
CA MET A 1 3.43 5.87 -3.63
C MET A 1 4.04 6.62 -2.46
N ILE A 2 4.36 5.94 -1.41
CA ILE A 2 4.80 6.58 -0.17
C ILE A 2 6.27 6.28 0.06
N SER A 3 7.02 7.31 0.43
CA SER A 3 8.41 7.15 0.79
C SER A 3 8.55 6.30 2.05
N ALA A 4 9.53 5.41 2.07
CA ALA A 4 9.82 4.57 3.22
C ALA A 4 10.74 5.25 4.23
N ASP A 5 11.08 6.50 4.03
CA ASP A 5 12.07 7.21 4.83
C ASP A 5 11.46 8.03 5.97
N SER A 6 10.29 7.67 6.44
CA SER A 6 9.68 8.36 7.57
C SER A 6 10.57 8.24 8.80
N THR A 7 11.11 9.38 9.25
CA THR A 7 12.00 9.42 10.41
C THR A 7 11.26 9.33 11.73
N PHE A 8 9.94 9.45 11.70
CA PHE A 8 9.13 9.52 12.91
C PHE A 8 8.38 8.25 13.20
N ALA A 9 8.31 7.36 12.24
CA ALA A 9 7.45 6.22 12.35
C ALA A 9 8.23 4.95 12.47
N GLU A 10 7.80 4.13 13.38
CA GLU A 10 8.10 2.73 13.34
C GLU A 10 7.41 2.17 12.11
N SER A 11 8.17 1.60 11.20
CA SER A 11 7.61 1.06 9.96
C SER A 11 7.68 -0.46 9.96
N SER A 12 6.65 -1.08 9.39
CA SER A 12 6.62 -2.50 9.11
C SER A 12 6.45 -2.71 7.63
N VAL A 13 7.13 -3.69 7.08
CA VAL A 13 7.06 -3.99 5.66
C VAL A 13 6.55 -5.41 5.49
N LYS A 14 5.54 -5.56 4.65
CA LYS A 14 4.89 -6.84 4.39
C LYS A 14 4.90 -7.14 2.90
N SER A 15 5.36 -8.31 2.52
CA SER A 15 5.21 -8.79 1.16
C SER A 15 3.91 -9.58 1.04
N ALA A 16 2.97 -9.04 0.28
CA ALA A 16 1.70 -9.70 0.03
C ALA A 16 1.75 -10.61 -1.21
N LEU A 17 2.83 -10.55 -1.97
CA LEU A 17 2.96 -11.19 -3.28
C LEU A 17 4.27 -11.97 -3.38
N LEU A 18 4.49 -12.89 -2.45
CA LEU A 18 5.76 -13.62 -2.30
C LEU A 18 6.29 -14.27 -3.57
N HIS A 19 5.41 -14.76 -4.42
CA HIS A 19 5.79 -15.53 -5.61
C HIS A 19 5.59 -14.77 -6.91
N GLN A 20 5.27 -13.47 -6.82
CA GLN A 20 5.08 -12.63 -8.00
C GLN A 20 6.41 -12.03 -8.45
N GLU A 21 6.60 -11.93 -9.75
CA GLU A 21 7.70 -11.17 -10.29
C GLU A 21 7.47 -9.68 -10.07
N THR A 22 8.49 -8.98 -9.55
CA THR A 22 8.33 -7.58 -9.16
C THR A 22 8.29 -6.62 -10.35
N GLY A 23 8.99 -6.93 -11.44
CA GLY A 23 9.02 -6.07 -12.62
C GLY A 23 7.65 -5.90 -13.29
N PRO A 24 6.99 -6.98 -13.73
CA PRO A 24 5.64 -6.90 -14.29
C PRO A 24 4.61 -6.37 -13.29
N LEU A 25 4.73 -6.75 -12.02
CA LEU A 25 3.84 -6.24 -10.98
C LEU A 25 3.99 -4.74 -10.81
N ARG A 26 5.22 -4.24 -10.80
CA ARG A 26 5.49 -2.80 -10.68
C ARG A 26 4.80 -2.04 -11.81
N SER A 27 4.92 -2.51 -13.05
CA SER A 27 4.28 -1.88 -14.19
C SER A 27 2.75 -1.88 -14.04
N ARG A 28 2.16 -2.98 -13.62
CA ARG A 28 0.72 -3.08 -13.44
C ARG A 28 0.22 -2.14 -12.34
N ILE A 29 0.95 -2.06 -11.23
CA ILE A 29 0.58 -1.14 -10.14
C ILE A 29 0.70 0.31 -10.60
N LEU A 30 1.76 0.65 -11.32
CA LEU A 30 1.93 2.01 -11.84
C LEU A 30 0.82 2.38 -12.83
N ASP A 31 0.40 1.46 -13.69
CA ASP A 31 -0.69 1.69 -14.61
C ASP A 31 -1.99 1.97 -13.86
N GLN A 32 -2.27 1.21 -12.81
CA GLN A 32 -3.46 1.45 -12.00
C GLN A 32 -3.35 2.76 -11.21
N TYR A 33 -2.16 3.08 -10.70
CA TYR A 33 -1.93 4.32 -10.00
C TYR A 33 -2.23 5.54 -10.87
N GLN A 34 -1.91 5.48 -12.17
CA GLN A 34 -2.22 6.59 -13.07
C GLN A 34 -3.71 6.93 -13.10
N LYS A 35 -4.56 5.94 -12.91
CA LYS A 35 -6.01 6.15 -12.84
C LYS A 35 -6.46 6.84 -11.56
N TRP A 36 -5.64 6.79 -10.52
CA TRP A 36 -5.94 7.37 -9.22
C TRP A 36 -5.18 8.66 -8.94
N LYS A 37 -4.18 8.96 -9.74
CA LYS A 37 -3.34 10.15 -9.59
C LYS A 37 -4.22 11.41 -9.56
N GLY A 38 -4.01 12.24 -8.56
CA GLY A 38 -4.81 13.46 -8.39
C GLY A 38 -6.12 13.25 -7.65
N THR A 39 -6.49 12.02 -7.31
CA THR A 39 -7.68 11.77 -6.52
C THR A 39 -7.51 12.37 -5.12
N HIS A 40 -8.56 13.06 -4.67
CA HIS A 40 -8.58 13.69 -3.36
C HIS A 40 -8.49 12.66 -2.24
N TYR A 41 -7.67 12.92 -1.23
CA TYR A 41 -7.65 12.12 -0.02
C TYR A 41 -8.90 12.40 0.80
N GLN A 42 -9.59 11.36 1.22
CA GLN A 42 -10.76 11.49 2.07
C GLN A 42 -10.80 10.33 3.06
N TRP A 43 -10.85 10.64 4.34
CA TRP A 43 -10.97 9.65 5.39
C TRP A 43 -12.22 8.78 5.18
N GLY A 44 -12.02 7.48 5.12
CA GLY A 44 -13.11 6.56 4.84
C GLY A 44 -13.55 6.47 3.38
N GLY A 45 -12.94 7.25 2.50
CA GLY A 45 -13.29 7.25 1.08
C GLY A 45 -12.82 6.02 0.33
N THR A 46 -13.61 5.59 -0.65
CA THR A 46 -13.35 4.37 -1.41
C THR A 46 -13.48 4.56 -2.91
N THR A 47 -13.66 5.78 -3.39
CA THR A 47 -13.95 6.07 -4.80
C THR A 47 -13.04 7.15 -5.35
N HIS A 48 -13.12 7.39 -6.66
CA HIS A 48 -12.39 8.47 -7.32
C HIS A 48 -12.79 9.87 -6.86
N ARG A 49 -13.89 10.01 -6.12
CA ARG A 49 -14.29 11.29 -5.50
C ARG A 49 -13.51 11.57 -4.23
N GLY A 50 -12.97 10.55 -3.63
CA GLY A 50 -12.14 10.63 -2.45
C GLY A 50 -11.78 9.24 -1.99
N VAL A 51 -10.51 9.02 -1.65
CA VAL A 51 -9.99 7.71 -1.29
C VAL A 51 -9.03 7.85 -0.12
N ASP A 52 -9.09 6.93 0.85
CA ASP A 52 -8.07 6.88 1.88
C ASP A 52 -6.92 5.92 1.49
N CYS A 53 -5.87 5.88 2.31
CA CYS A 53 -4.68 5.11 1.96
C CYS A 53 -4.95 3.62 1.81
N SER A 54 -5.71 3.02 2.72
CA SER A 54 -5.98 1.60 2.68
C SER A 54 -6.92 1.22 1.54
N ALA A 55 -7.90 2.07 1.22
CA ALA A 55 -8.77 1.84 0.07
C ALA A 55 -7.99 1.96 -1.24
N LEU A 56 -7.07 2.90 -1.34
CA LEU A 56 -6.21 3.00 -2.52
C LEU A 56 -5.40 1.72 -2.71
N MET A 57 -4.84 1.18 -1.63
CA MET A 57 -4.11 -0.09 -1.70
C MET A 57 -5.02 -1.23 -2.13
N GLN A 58 -6.26 -1.29 -1.62
CA GLN A 58 -7.23 -2.28 -2.08
C GLN A 58 -7.44 -2.21 -3.58
N HIS A 59 -7.67 -1.02 -4.12
CA HIS A 59 -7.90 -0.84 -5.56
C HIS A 59 -6.67 -1.20 -6.39
N LEU A 60 -5.49 -0.74 -6.00
CA LEU A 60 -4.28 -1.00 -6.74
C LEU A 60 -3.98 -2.50 -6.83
N PHE A 61 -4.06 -3.19 -5.71
CA PHE A 61 -3.74 -4.63 -5.68
C PHE A 61 -4.84 -5.49 -6.32
N SER A 62 -6.10 -5.12 -6.14
CA SER A 62 -7.20 -5.82 -6.79
C SER A 62 -7.07 -5.74 -8.31
N ASP A 63 -6.83 -4.54 -8.83
CA ASP A 63 -6.82 -4.32 -10.28
C ASP A 63 -5.50 -4.75 -10.93
N ALA A 64 -4.38 -4.64 -10.21
CA ALA A 64 -3.08 -5.00 -10.75
C ALA A 64 -2.74 -6.48 -10.59
N ALA A 65 -3.23 -7.14 -9.55
CA ALA A 65 -2.77 -8.47 -9.19
C ALA A 65 -3.88 -9.42 -8.74
N HIS A 66 -5.14 -9.01 -8.78
CA HIS A 66 -6.28 -9.77 -8.27
C HIS A 66 -6.09 -10.21 -6.82
N LEU A 67 -5.39 -9.40 -6.04
CA LEU A 67 -5.17 -9.62 -4.62
C LEU A 67 -6.09 -8.70 -3.83
N TYR A 68 -6.92 -9.28 -2.97
CA TYR A 68 -7.94 -8.53 -2.25
C TYR A 68 -7.49 -8.30 -0.82
N LEU A 69 -7.06 -7.07 -0.53
CA LEU A 69 -6.59 -6.68 0.78
C LEU A 69 -7.77 -6.31 1.69
N PRO A 70 -7.62 -6.48 3.02
CA PRO A 70 -8.63 -5.98 3.96
C PRO A 70 -8.83 -4.47 3.83
N ARG A 71 -9.97 -4.00 4.34
CA ARG A 71 -10.38 -2.59 4.17
C ARG A 71 -9.50 -1.60 4.91
N THR A 72 -8.98 -1.95 6.07
CA THR A 72 -8.28 -1.00 6.93
C THR A 72 -6.79 -1.26 6.99
N THR A 73 -6.01 -0.20 7.28
CA THR A 73 -4.57 -0.31 7.50
C THR A 73 -4.26 -1.28 8.64
N SER A 74 -5.04 -1.23 9.72
CA SER A 74 -4.85 -2.11 10.87
C SER A 74 -5.01 -3.58 10.52
N GLU A 75 -5.89 -3.89 9.59
CA GLU A 75 -6.08 -5.26 9.11
C GLU A 75 -5.03 -5.64 8.07
N GLN A 76 -4.68 -4.72 7.20
CA GLN A 76 -3.71 -4.98 6.15
C GLN A 76 -2.33 -5.33 6.71
N ILE A 77 -1.94 -4.74 7.84
CA ILE A 77 -0.63 -4.99 8.44
C ILE A 77 -0.45 -6.46 8.88
N HIS A 78 -1.54 -7.18 9.08
CA HIS A 78 -1.50 -8.59 9.44
C HIS A 78 -1.49 -9.54 8.25
N ARG A 79 -1.47 -9.01 7.04
CA ARG A 79 -1.44 -9.82 5.82
C ARG A 79 -0.01 -9.93 5.30
N GLY A 80 0.26 -11.03 4.61
CA GLY A 80 1.56 -11.25 4.00
C GLY A 80 2.63 -11.62 5.01
N VAL A 81 3.87 -11.49 4.58
CA VAL A 81 5.06 -11.87 5.33
C VAL A 81 5.90 -10.64 5.61
N GLN A 82 6.34 -10.50 6.85
CA GLN A 82 7.21 -9.38 7.21
C GLN A 82 8.56 -9.50 6.52
N VAL A 83 9.02 -8.39 5.94
CA VAL A 83 10.33 -8.32 5.30
C VAL A 83 11.14 -7.18 5.91
N ALA A 84 12.46 -7.35 5.90
CA ALA A 84 13.35 -6.30 6.36
C ALA A 84 13.35 -5.14 5.37
N GLN A 85 13.53 -3.92 5.88
CA GLN A 85 13.50 -2.71 5.05
C GLN A 85 14.53 -2.76 3.90
N TYR A 86 15.70 -3.34 4.15
CA TYR A 86 16.75 -3.44 3.13
C TYR A 86 16.43 -4.49 2.04
N ARG A 87 15.34 -5.23 2.21
CA ARG A 87 14.88 -6.23 1.21
C ARG A 87 13.60 -5.81 0.51
N LEU A 88 13.23 -4.55 0.59
CA LEU A 88 12.04 -4.04 -0.06
C LEU A 88 12.08 -4.28 -1.57
N LYS A 89 10.96 -4.72 -2.10
CA LYS A 89 10.75 -4.93 -3.53
C LYS A 89 9.47 -4.22 -3.94
N ALA A 90 9.39 -3.85 -5.22
CA ALA A 90 8.18 -3.25 -5.77
C ALA A 90 6.98 -4.15 -5.48
N GLY A 91 5.90 -3.57 -4.96
CA GLY A 91 4.70 -4.28 -4.56
C GLY A 91 4.62 -4.61 -3.08
N ASP A 92 5.68 -4.41 -2.31
CA ASP A 92 5.62 -4.58 -0.86
C ASP A 92 4.86 -3.42 -0.22
N LEU A 93 4.06 -3.73 0.79
CA LEU A 93 3.33 -2.72 1.56
C LEU A 93 4.24 -2.16 2.65
N VAL A 94 4.19 -0.85 2.80
CA VAL A 94 4.94 -0.13 3.83
C VAL A 94 3.96 0.54 4.76
N PHE A 95 4.10 0.29 6.04
CA PHE A 95 3.19 0.80 7.06
C PHE A 95 3.93 1.80 7.94
N PHE A 96 3.30 2.96 8.17
CA PHE A 96 3.84 4.02 9.01
C PHE A 96 2.88 4.32 10.13
N GLN A 97 3.43 4.72 11.27
CA GLN A 97 2.63 5.33 12.31
C GLN A 97 3.01 6.81 12.35
N THR A 98 2.12 7.66 11.86
CA THR A 98 2.39 9.10 11.74
C THR A 98 2.13 9.85 13.04
N ASP A 99 1.26 9.29 13.90
CA ASP A 99 1.05 9.74 15.27
C ASP A 99 0.48 8.56 16.07
N PRO A 100 0.31 8.69 17.42
CA PRO A 100 -0.13 7.55 18.24
C PRO A 100 -1.45 6.91 17.83
N ASN A 101 -2.31 7.67 17.15
CA ASN A 101 -3.64 7.20 16.78
C ASN A 101 -3.83 6.97 15.28
N ARG A 102 -2.77 7.15 14.50
CA ARG A 102 -2.91 7.15 13.04
C ARG A 102 -1.83 6.32 12.37
N ARG A 103 -2.26 5.33 11.62
CA ARG A 103 -1.39 4.54 10.75
C ARG A 103 -1.63 4.88 9.30
N HIS A 104 -0.60 4.73 8.51
CA HIS A 104 -0.65 4.97 7.07
C HIS A 104 -0.04 3.79 6.34
N VAL A 105 -0.55 3.48 5.16
CA VAL A 105 -0.02 2.41 4.31
C VAL A 105 0.27 2.94 2.92
N GLY A 106 1.30 2.41 2.33
CA GLY A 106 1.64 2.67 0.94
C GLY A 106 2.26 1.45 0.31
N VAL A 107 2.53 1.53 -0.98
CA VAL A 107 3.21 0.48 -1.73
C VAL A 107 4.57 0.99 -2.20
N TYR A 108 5.57 0.13 -2.06
CA TYR A 108 6.95 0.44 -2.45
C TYR A 108 7.11 0.38 -3.97
#